data_ed6d13c8166f7e51f76cfd4420d6c489
#
_entry.id   ed6d13c8166f7e51f76cfd4420d6c489
#
_cell.length_a   1.000
_cell.length_b   1.000
_cell.length_c   1.000
_cell.angle_alpha   90.00
_cell.angle_beta   90.00
_cell.angle_gamma   90.00
#
_symmetry.space_group_name_H-M   'P 1'
#
loop_
_entity.id
_entity.type
_entity.pdbx_description
1 polymer ?
#
loop_
_entity_poly.entity_id
_entity_poly.type
_entity_poly.pdbx_seq_one_letter_code
_entity_poly.pdbx_strand_id
1 'polypeptide(L)'
;MLPFRAAVSALLLAFTVSAHAAAPMVKTPAPGYFRMMLGDFEVTALSDGTADLPVDQLLTGTTKEKVDAALGKVFLASPLQTSVNAFLVNTGTKLVLVDTGSGNLFGPTLGNLLANLKASGYEPGQVDEVYITHMHPDHVGGLATDGKLNFPNAIVRADKRDADYWLSAETLAKADEGSKGFIQGAQSMLGPYVQAGKFKPFDGDTELVPGVRAHAAYGHTPGHTIYLVESNGQKLVLWGDLMHVAALQFPDPSITIKFDSDSKAAMAQRKKAFADAAKGGYWVGAAHLPFPGLGHLKAEGKGYAFFPVNYSVIRAEP
;
A
#
# COMPACT_ATOMS: atom_id res chain seq x y z
N MET A 1 50.73 64.07 55.75
CA MET A 1 50.64 62.61 55.81
C MET A 1 49.21 62.22 55.33
N LEU A 2 49.06 61.84 54.06
CA LEU A 2 47.81 61.35 53.49
C LEU A 2 47.90 59.83 53.38
N PRO A 3 46.90 59.05 53.72
CA PRO A 3 46.94 57.63 53.57
C PRO A 3 46.48 57.23 52.18
N PHE A 4 47.26 56.37 51.53
CA PHE A 4 46.98 55.70 50.27
C PHE A 4 45.87 54.70 50.46
N ARG A 5 44.76 54.84 49.76
CA ARG A 5 43.69 53.80 49.67
C ARG A 5 43.96 52.95 48.44
N ALA A 6 44.37 51.71 48.64
CA ALA A 6 44.44 50.73 47.58
C ALA A 6 43.04 50.20 47.23
N ALA A 7 42.61 50.42 46.01
CA ALA A 7 41.38 49.87 45.45
C ALA A 7 41.73 48.49 44.87
N VAL A 8 41.21 47.42 45.49
CA VAL A 8 41.24 46.06 44.92
C VAL A 8 40.05 45.90 43.97
N SER A 9 40.33 45.88 42.67
CA SER A 9 39.33 45.58 41.66
C SER A 9 39.23 44.05 41.54
N ALA A 10 38.13 43.49 42.01
CA ALA A 10 37.80 42.05 41.81
C ALA A 10 37.24 41.89 40.37
N LEU A 11 38.00 41.20 39.53
CA LEU A 11 37.60 40.80 38.18
C LEU A 11 36.71 39.54 38.26
N LEU A 12 35.39 39.70 38.17
CA LEU A 12 34.46 38.56 38.03
C LEU A 12 34.57 38.00 36.62
N LEU A 13 35.23 36.84 36.45
CA LEU A 13 35.14 36.02 35.24
C LEU A 13 33.76 35.36 35.21
N ALA A 14 32.86 35.85 34.38
CA ALA A 14 31.61 35.17 34.08
C ALA A 14 31.89 34.03 33.09
N PHE A 15 31.93 32.80 33.61
CA PHE A 15 31.89 31.61 32.79
C PHE A 15 30.48 31.50 32.16
N THR A 16 30.32 31.84 30.89
CA THR A 16 29.11 31.51 30.12
C THR A 16 29.15 30.01 29.83
N VAL A 17 28.44 29.22 30.66
CA VAL A 17 28.11 27.84 30.31
C VAL A 17 27.14 27.89 29.12
N SER A 18 27.63 27.65 27.92
CA SER A 18 26.78 27.42 26.77
C SER A 18 25.97 26.15 27.02
N ALA A 19 24.73 26.32 27.48
CA ALA A 19 23.78 25.23 27.54
C ALA A 19 23.46 24.83 26.12
N HIS A 20 24.07 23.75 25.62
CA HIS A 20 23.64 23.13 24.38
C HIS A 20 22.25 22.53 24.63
N ALA A 21 21.23 23.21 24.15
CA ALA A 21 19.89 22.64 24.11
C ALA A 21 19.92 21.37 23.21
N ALA A 22 19.32 20.27 23.69
CA ALA A 22 19.16 19.07 22.88
C ALA A 22 18.45 19.45 21.55
N ALA A 23 18.85 18.81 20.44
CA ALA A 23 18.19 19.02 19.18
C ALA A 23 16.69 18.68 19.31
N PRO A 24 15.79 19.50 18.78
CA PRO A 24 14.36 19.20 18.82
C PRO A 24 14.06 17.90 18.06
N MET A 25 13.11 17.12 18.57
CA MET A 25 12.67 15.89 17.90
C MET A 25 12.02 16.22 16.56
N VAL A 26 12.43 15.52 15.50
CA VAL A 26 11.80 15.57 14.17
C VAL A 26 10.62 14.61 14.21
N LYS A 27 9.43 15.07 14.55
CA LYS A 27 8.24 14.24 14.73
C LYS A 27 7.51 13.95 13.40
N THR A 28 8.23 13.84 12.30
CA THR A 28 7.70 13.44 10.99
C THR A 28 8.26 12.07 10.62
N PRO A 29 7.47 11.21 9.94
CA PRO A 29 7.97 9.94 9.46
C PRO A 29 9.07 10.14 8.40
N ALA A 30 9.94 9.15 8.24
CA ALA A 30 10.84 9.07 7.09
C ALA A 30 10.01 8.98 5.80
N PRO A 31 10.57 9.36 4.62
CA PRO A 31 9.88 9.19 3.35
C PRO A 31 9.42 7.74 3.16
N GLY A 32 8.15 7.56 2.80
CA GLY A 32 7.51 6.25 2.68
C GLY A 32 7.71 5.65 1.29
N TYR A 33 8.94 5.45 0.86
CA TYR A 33 9.23 4.69 -0.36
C TYR A 33 10.41 3.74 -0.17
N PHE A 34 10.34 2.60 -0.86
CA PHE A 34 11.40 1.60 -0.92
C PHE A 34 11.58 1.15 -2.36
N ARG A 35 12.82 0.99 -2.83
CA ARG A 35 13.12 0.70 -4.23
C ARG A 35 13.99 -0.53 -4.38
N MET A 36 13.66 -1.36 -5.38
CA MET A 36 14.46 -2.51 -5.79
C MET A 36 14.44 -2.67 -7.31
N MET A 37 15.43 -3.38 -7.85
CA MET A 37 15.39 -3.84 -9.24
C MET A 37 14.72 -5.22 -9.32
N LEU A 38 13.94 -5.42 -10.38
CA LEU A 38 13.37 -6.71 -10.79
C LEU A 38 13.80 -6.97 -12.24
N GLY A 39 14.93 -7.65 -12.41
CA GLY A 39 15.58 -7.67 -13.72
C GLY A 39 15.96 -6.25 -14.17
N ASP A 40 15.45 -5.83 -15.34
CA ASP A 40 15.66 -4.47 -15.86
C ASP A 40 14.59 -3.47 -15.38
N PHE A 41 13.56 -3.92 -14.69
CA PHE A 41 12.51 -3.04 -14.18
C PHE A 41 12.87 -2.49 -12.80
N GLU A 42 12.58 -1.21 -12.58
CA GLU A 42 12.65 -0.61 -11.26
C GLU A 42 11.28 -0.68 -10.58
N VAL A 43 11.23 -1.27 -9.39
CA VAL A 43 10.02 -1.37 -8.58
C VAL A 43 10.18 -0.49 -7.34
N THR A 44 9.25 0.44 -7.14
CA THR A 44 9.20 1.30 -5.95
C THR A 44 7.90 1.04 -5.19
N ALA A 45 7.99 0.48 -3.98
CA ALA A 45 6.88 0.46 -3.05
C ALA A 45 6.65 1.88 -2.50
N LEU A 46 5.40 2.30 -2.44
CA LEU A 46 4.96 3.60 -1.93
C LEU A 46 3.99 3.38 -0.77
N SER A 47 4.27 3.98 0.37
CA SER A 47 3.34 3.98 1.51
C SER A 47 2.34 5.11 1.35
N ASP A 48 1.04 4.80 1.47
CA ASP A 48 0.01 5.82 1.66
C ASP A 48 -0.14 6.22 3.13
N GLY A 49 0.31 5.36 4.02
CA GLY A 49 0.21 5.50 5.47
C GLY A 49 -0.34 4.25 6.13
N THR A 50 -1.00 4.43 7.29
CA THR A 50 -1.56 3.33 8.07
C THR A 50 -2.97 3.66 8.58
N ALA A 51 -3.81 2.62 8.70
CA ALA A 51 -5.11 2.67 9.33
C ALA A 51 -5.17 1.72 10.53
N ASP A 52 -5.83 2.12 11.61
CA ASP A 52 -6.06 1.26 12.77
C ASP A 52 -7.32 0.41 12.55
N LEU A 53 -7.16 -0.87 12.20
CA LEU A 53 -8.24 -1.79 11.90
C LEU A 53 -8.60 -2.68 13.11
N PRO A 54 -9.88 -2.75 13.53
CA PRO A 54 -10.33 -3.66 14.59
C PRO A 54 -10.41 -5.10 14.03
N VAL A 55 -9.25 -5.71 13.76
CA VAL A 55 -9.14 -7.00 13.06
C VAL A 55 -9.76 -8.17 13.83
N ASP A 56 -9.87 -8.06 15.14
CA ASP A 56 -10.60 -9.00 16.00
C ASP A 56 -12.11 -9.02 15.72
N GLN A 57 -12.66 -7.94 15.15
CA GLN A 57 -14.05 -7.83 14.74
C GLN A 57 -14.25 -8.05 13.23
N LEU A 58 -13.22 -7.80 12.43
CA LEU A 58 -13.27 -7.86 10.97
C LEU A 58 -12.98 -9.26 10.42
N LEU A 59 -12.03 -9.99 11.02
CA LEU A 59 -11.68 -11.34 10.56
C LEU A 59 -12.82 -12.31 10.84
N THR A 60 -13.03 -13.24 9.91
CA THR A 60 -14.05 -14.29 9.98
C THR A 60 -13.41 -15.67 9.81
N GLY A 61 -14.08 -16.72 10.28
CA GLY A 61 -13.49 -18.07 10.34
C GLY A 61 -12.50 -18.25 11.50
N THR A 62 -12.43 -17.30 12.44
CA THR A 62 -11.59 -17.32 13.64
C THR A 62 -12.35 -16.71 14.83
N THR A 63 -11.72 -16.66 16.01
CA THR A 63 -12.30 -16.01 17.21
C THR A 63 -11.38 -14.90 17.71
N LYS A 64 -11.95 -13.98 18.50
CA LYS A 64 -11.20 -12.88 19.10
C LYS A 64 -9.97 -13.39 19.87
N GLU A 65 -10.11 -14.43 20.66
CA GLU A 65 -9.03 -15.00 21.49
C GLU A 65 -7.88 -15.55 20.60
N LYS A 66 -8.23 -16.16 19.46
CA LYS A 66 -7.23 -16.63 18.49
C LYS A 66 -6.53 -15.47 17.79
N VAL A 67 -7.26 -14.39 17.46
CA VAL A 67 -6.69 -13.18 16.88
C VAL A 67 -5.71 -12.55 17.87
N ASP A 68 -6.14 -12.32 19.12
CA ASP A 68 -5.31 -11.71 20.16
C ASP A 68 -4.05 -12.56 20.43
N ALA A 69 -4.21 -13.88 20.51
CA ALA A 69 -3.08 -14.79 20.74
C ALA A 69 -2.09 -14.81 19.55
N ALA A 70 -2.57 -14.73 18.32
CA ALA A 70 -1.70 -14.70 17.13
C ALA A 70 -0.96 -13.37 17.00
N LEU A 71 -1.65 -12.25 17.18
CA LEU A 71 -1.05 -10.91 17.17
C LEU A 71 -0.02 -10.76 18.31
N GLY A 72 -0.34 -11.22 19.51
CA GLY A 72 0.57 -11.17 20.67
C GLY A 72 1.88 -11.91 20.45
N LYS A 73 1.91 -12.99 19.66
CA LYS A 73 3.16 -13.70 19.31
C LYS A 73 4.13 -12.87 18.47
N VAL A 74 3.63 -11.87 17.79
CA VAL A 74 4.42 -10.95 16.94
C VAL A 74 4.42 -9.52 17.48
N PHE A 75 4.10 -9.36 18.78
CA PHE A 75 4.09 -8.07 19.50
C PHE A 75 3.11 -7.04 18.94
N LEU A 76 1.99 -7.50 18.38
CA LEU A 76 0.91 -6.68 17.84
C LEU A 76 -0.38 -6.88 18.65
N ALA A 77 -1.36 -6.00 18.45
CA ALA A 77 -2.68 -6.06 19.07
C ALA A 77 -3.77 -5.54 18.12
N SER A 78 -5.05 -5.77 18.47
CA SER A 78 -6.19 -5.10 17.83
C SER A 78 -6.60 -3.86 18.66
N PRO A 79 -6.88 -2.69 18.04
CA PRO A 79 -6.80 -2.41 16.60
C PRO A 79 -5.39 -2.57 16.05
N LEU A 80 -5.28 -3.18 14.86
CA LEU A 80 -3.99 -3.38 14.18
C LEU A 80 -3.69 -2.19 13.27
N GLN A 81 -2.53 -1.57 13.49
CA GLN A 81 -2.01 -0.55 12.57
C GLN A 81 -1.62 -1.23 11.24
N THR A 82 -2.48 -1.06 10.25
CA THR A 82 -2.40 -1.74 8.96
C THR A 82 -1.87 -0.78 7.90
N SER A 83 -0.83 -1.19 7.17
CA SER A 83 -0.26 -0.41 6.07
C SER A 83 -1.23 -0.36 4.89
N VAL A 84 -1.18 0.75 4.13
CA VAL A 84 -1.72 0.86 2.78
C VAL A 84 -0.56 1.15 1.84
N ASN A 85 -0.22 0.18 0.99
CA ASN A 85 0.90 0.23 0.06
C ASN A 85 0.43 0.23 -1.38
N ALA A 86 1.11 0.98 -2.24
CA ALA A 86 1.00 0.92 -3.68
C ALA A 86 2.37 0.66 -4.30
N PHE A 87 2.41 0.31 -5.59
CA PHE A 87 3.65 -0.09 -6.23
C PHE A 87 3.82 0.62 -7.57
N LEU A 88 4.93 1.32 -7.73
CA LEU A 88 5.32 1.96 -9.00
C LEU A 88 6.31 1.06 -9.71
N VAL A 89 6.07 0.78 -10.99
CA VAL A 89 6.92 -0.05 -11.84
C VAL A 89 7.36 0.78 -13.03
N ASN A 90 8.66 1.06 -13.11
CA ASN A 90 9.27 1.65 -14.29
C ASN A 90 9.86 0.53 -15.16
N THR A 91 9.26 0.33 -16.33
CA THR A 91 9.70 -0.69 -17.30
C THR A 91 10.79 -0.21 -18.26
N GLY A 92 11.26 1.02 -18.08
CA GLY A 92 12.14 1.70 -19.04
C GLY A 92 11.39 2.34 -20.22
N THR A 93 10.16 1.89 -20.50
CA THR A 93 9.30 2.42 -21.58
C THR A 93 7.98 2.96 -21.07
N LYS A 94 7.51 2.49 -19.91
CA LYS A 94 6.28 2.90 -19.25
C LYS A 94 6.49 3.03 -17.76
N LEU A 95 5.87 4.04 -17.16
CA LEU A 95 5.75 4.20 -15.72
C LEU A 95 4.34 3.80 -15.31
N VAL A 96 4.22 2.68 -14.63
CA VAL A 96 2.96 2.05 -14.23
C VAL A 96 2.81 2.15 -12.70
N LEU A 97 1.70 2.69 -12.23
CA LEU A 97 1.36 2.71 -10.82
C LEU A 97 0.25 1.67 -10.56
N VAL A 98 0.46 0.79 -9.59
CA VAL A 98 -0.54 -0.19 -9.14
C VAL A 98 -1.11 0.29 -7.82
N ASP A 99 -2.40 0.63 -7.81
CA ASP A 99 -3.18 1.31 -6.78
C ASP A 99 -2.70 2.73 -6.45
N THR A 100 -3.53 3.49 -5.75
CA THR A 100 -3.29 4.93 -5.53
C THR A 100 -3.46 5.37 -4.07
N GLY A 101 -3.63 4.44 -3.15
CA GLY A 101 -3.89 4.77 -1.74
C GLY A 101 -5.28 5.35 -1.50
N SER A 102 -5.49 5.87 -0.32
CA SER A 102 -6.78 6.36 0.18
C SER A 102 -7.08 7.81 -0.16
N GLY A 103 -6.07 8.59 -0.53
CA GLY A 103 -6.25 10.04 -0.65
C GLY A 103 -6.86 10.64 0.63
N ASN A 104 -7.97 11.35 0.48
CA ASN A 104 -8.68 11.99 1.61
C ASN A 104 -9.85 11.13 2.16
N LEU A 105 -10.00 9.87 1.75
CA LEU A 105 -11.20 9.09 2.05
C LEU A 105 -11.19 8.44 3.45
N PHE A 106 -10.01 8.18 4.05
CA PHE A 106 -9.89 7.42 5.30
C PHE A 106 -9.08 8.11 6.41
N GLY A 107 -9.13 9.44 6.47
CA GLY A 107 -8.61 10.20 7.62
C GLY A 107 -7.12 10.57 7.52
N PRO A 108 -6.57 11.19 8.58
CA PRO A 108 -5.32 11.97 8.48
C PRO A 108 -4.03 11.14 8.52
N THR A 109 -4.10 9.84 8.80
CA THR A 109 -2.93 8.94 8.85
C THR A 109 -2.61 8.30 7.50
N LEU A 110 -3.46 8.52 6.51
CA LEU A 110 -3.37 8.06 5.13
C LEU A 110 -3.26 9.26 4.17
N GLY A 111 -3.24 9.03 2.85
CA GLY A 111 -3.19 10.07 1.84
C GLY A 111 -1.80 10.60 1.53
N ASN A 112 -0.74 9.87 1.91
CA ASN A 112 0.64 10.31 1.69
C ASN A 112 1.26 9.81 0.38
N LEU A 113 0.53 9.03 -0.42
CA LEU A 113 1.07 8.40 -1.63
C LEU A 113 1.67 9.40 -2.60
N LEU A 114 0.98 10.49 -2.90
CA LEU A 114 1.48 11.52 -3.84
C LEU A 114 2.76 12.20 -3.32
N ALA A 115 2.85 12.45 -2.01
CA ALA A 115 4.04 13.02 -1.40
C ALA A 115 5.22 12.03 -1.47
N ASN A 116 4.97 10.75 -1.19
CA ASN A 116 5.98 9.70 -1.25
C ASN A 116 6.40 9.37 -2.68
N LEU A 117 5.49 9.45 -3.66
CA LEU A 117 5.82 9.37 -5.09
C LEU A 117 6.83 10.46 -5.47
N LYS A 118 6.56 11.73 -5.10
CA LYS A 118 7.48 12.84 -5.34
C LYS A 118 8.81 12.67 -4.62
N ALA A 119 8.78 12.28 -3.35
CA ALA A 119 9.99 12.00 -2.57
C ALA A 119 10.83 10.87 -3.21
N SER A 120 10.20 9.93 -3.91
CA SER A 120 10.89 8.86 -4.64
C SER A 120 11.55 9.34 -5.95
N GLY A 121 11.32 10.57 -6.36
CA GLY A 121 11.94 11.19 -7.56
C GLY A 121 11.05 11.14 -8.80
N TYR A 122 9.78 10.77 -8.67
CA TYR A 122 8.81 10.78 -9.77
C TYR A 122 7.71 11.80 -9.54
N GLU A 123 7.24 12.43 -10.61
CA GLU A 123 6.08 13.32 -10.57
C GLU A 123 4.82 12.59 -11.06
N PRO A 124 3.63 12.90 -10.51
CA PRO A 124 2.38 12.26 -10.93
C PRO A 124 2.08 12.39 -12.44
N GLY A 125 2.53 13.49 -13.07
CA GLY A 125 2.38 13.70 -14.51
C GLY A 125 3.25 12.79 -15.38
N GLN A 126 4.20 12.05 -14.80
CA GLN A 126 5.04 11.08 -15.52
C GLN A 126 4.40 9.69 -15.59
N VAL A 127 3.38 9.42 -14.76
CA VAL A 127 2.69 8.13 -14.75
C VAL A 127 1.91 7.96 -16.06
N ASP A 128 2.23 6.91 -16.81
CA ASP A 128 1.58 6.57 -18.08
C ASP A 128 0.28 5.78 -17.87
N GLU A 129 0.30 4.85 -16.92
CA GLU A 129 -0.81 3.94 -16.64
C GLU A 129 -1.01 3.80 -15.13
N VAL A 130 -2.26 3.75 -14.69
CA VAL A 130 -2.63 3.38 -13.31
C VAL A 130 -3.47 2.11 -13.40
N TYR A 131 -3.02 1.06 -12.72
CA TYR A 131 -3.72 -0.22 -12.65
C TYR A 131 -4.33 -0.39 -11.27
N ILE A 132 -5.62 -0.58 -11.21
CA ILE A 132 -6.38 -0.74 -9.96
C ILE A 132 -6.61 -2.21 -9.71
N THR A 133 -6.19 -2.70 -8.54
CA THR A 133 -6.44 -4.09 -8.14
C THR A 133 -7.91 -4.32 -7.90
N HIS A 134 -8.59 -3.37 -7.25
CA HIS A 134 -10.02 -3.32 -7.01
C HIS A 134 -10.45 -1.93 -6.56
N MET A 135 -11.75 -1.67 -6.51
CA MET A 135 -12.23 -0.29 -6.31
C MET A 135 -12.62 0.05 -4.87
N HIS A 136 -12.01 -0.54 -3.85
CA HIS A 136 -12.14 -0.02 -2.49
C HIS A 136 -11.45 1.34 -2.34
N PRO A 137 -11.93 2.21 -1.41
CA PRO A 137 -11.45 3.58 -1.28
C PRO A 137 -9.94 3.73 -1.01
N ASP A 138 -9.32 2.78 -0.36
CA ASP A 138 -7.87 2.78 -0.06
C ASP A 138 -6.99 2.33 -1.24
N HIS A 139 -7.60 1.97 -2.36
CA HIS A 139 -6.90 1.65 -3.62
C HIS A 139 -7.13 2.70 -4.70
N VAL A 140 -8.30 3.38 -4.68
CA VAL A 140 -8.65 4.38 -5.69
C VAL A 140 -8.60 5.82 -5.19
N GLY A 141 -8.48 6.04 -3.87
CA GLY A 141 -8.66 7.35 -3.24
C GLY A 141 -7.67 8.42 -3.68
N GLY A 142 -6.47 8.03 -4.11
CA GLY A 142 -5.47 8.95 -4.63
C GLY A 142 -5.63 9.31 -6.12
N LEU A 143 -6.63 8.79 -6.83
CA LEU A 143 -6.83 9.09 -8.26
C LEU A 143 -7.19 10.56 -8.53
N ALA A 144 -8.01 11.17 -7.68
CA ALA A 144 -8.46 12.54 -7.87
C ALA A 144 -8.49 13.33 -6.55
N THR A 145 -8.33 14.64 -6.65
CA THR A 145 -8.51 15.58 -5.53
C THR A 145 -9.41 16.70 -6.00
N ASP A 146 -10.52 16.95 -5.30
CA ASP A 146 -11.51 17.97 -5.64
C ASP A 146 -11.95 17.91 -7.11
N GLY A 147 -12.17 16.69 -7.62
CA GLY A 147 -12.57 16.45 -9.00
C GLY A 147 -11.47 16.62 -10.06
N LYS A 148 -10.23 16.92 -9.66
CA LYS A 148 -9.08 17.05 -10.56
C LYS A 148 -8.26 15.77 -10.59
N LEU A 149 -7.82 15.36 -11.78
CA LEU A 149 -6.99 14.18 -11.97
C LEU A 149 -5.62 14.39 -11.34
N ASN A 150 -5.24 13.54 -10.39
CA ASN A 150 -3.90 13.56 -9.80
C ASN A 150 -2.85 13.01 -10.77
N PHE A 151 -3.23 12.09 -11.66
CA PHE A 151 -2.37 11.54 -12.71
C PHE A 151 -2.89 11.96 -14.09
N PRO A 152 -2.66 13.22 -14.51
CA PRO A 152 -3.36 13.82 -15.65
C PRO A 152 -3.03 13.18 -17.00
N ASN A 153 -1.88 12.50 -17.12
CA ASN A 153 -1.45 11.84 -18.35
C ASN A 153 -1.81 10.35 -18.38
N ALA A 154 -2.12 9.75 -17.23
CA ALA A 154 -2.34 8.33 -17.10
C ALA A 154 -3.65 7.85 -17.74
N ILE A 155 -3.61 6.63 -18.30
CA ILE A 155 -4.81 5.81 -18.53
C ILE A 155 -5.03 4.95 -17.27
N VAL A 156 -6.22 5.02 -16.69
CA VAL A 156 -6.60 4.20 -15.54
C VAL A 156 -7.29 2.93 -16.05
N ARG A 157 -6.87 1.78 -15.53
CA ARG A 157 -7.42 0.48 -15.88
C ARG A 157 -7.83 -0.30 -14.65
N ALA A 158 -8.94 -1.01 -14.73
CA ALA A 158 -9.42 -1.97 -13.74
C ALA A 158 -10.18 -3.09 -14.45
N ASP A 159 -10.43 -4.19 -13.76
CA ASP A 159 -11.31 -5.23 -14.31
C ASP A 159 -12.73 -4.69 -14.54
N LYS A 160 -13.32 -5.11 -15.66
CA LYS A 160 -14.67 -4.69 -16.06
C LYS A 160 -15.73 -5.06 -15.02
N ARG A 161 -15.58 -6.16 -14.30
CA ARG A 161 -16.54 -6.58 -13.26
C ARG A 161 -16.57 -5.62 -12.08
N ASP A 162 -15.41 -5.10 -11.68
CA ASP A 162 -15.36 -4.04 -10.66
C ASP A 162 -15.96 -2.74 -11.20
N ALA A 163 -15.62 -2.36 -12.44
CA ALA A 163 -16.21 -1.18 -13.06
C ALA A 163 -17.74 -1.26 -13.14
N ASP A 164 -18.27 -2.39 -13.58
CA ASP A 164 -19.72 -2.62 -13.69
C ASP A 164 -20.42 -2.59 -12.33
N TYR A 165 -19.76 -3.02 -11.27
CA TYR A 165 -20.31 -3.02 -9.91
C TYR A 165 -20.19 -1.65 -9.23
N TRP A 166 -18.96 -1.14 -9.08
CA TRP A 166 -18.68 0.05 -8.29
C TRP A 166 -19.12 1.35 -8.94
N LEU A 167 -19.15 1.43 -10.28
CA LEU A 167 -19.56 2.63 -11.00
C LEU A 167 -21.05 2.64 -11.36
N SER A 168 -21.80 1.60 -10.97
CA SER A 168 -23.23 1.46 -11.25
C SER A 168 -24.09 2.32 -10.31
N ALA A 169 -24.96 3.15 -10.89
CA ALA A 169 -25.98 3.87 -10.12
C ALA A 169 -27.00 2.91 -9.48
N GLU A 170 -27.26 1.77 -10.11
CA GLU A 170 -28.19 0.74 -9.58
C GLU A 170 -27.58 0.07 -8.34
N THR A 171 -26.27 -0.25 -8.36
CA THR A 171 -25.57 -0.81 -7.18
C THR A 171 -25.60 0.19 -6.04
N LEU A 172 -25.32 1.47 -6.29
CA LEU A 172 -25.40 2.51 -5.26
C LEU A 172 -26.81 2.63 -4.66
N ALA A 173 -27.85 2.58 -5.50
CA ALA A 173 -29.24 2.69 -5.03
C ALA A 173 -29.68 1.51 -4.14
N LYS A 174 -29.10 0.32 -4.37
CA LYS A 174 -29.39 -0.91 -3.61
C LYS A 174 -28.47 -1.14 -2.42
N ALA A 175 -27.41 -0.38 -2.28
CA ALA A 175 -26.39 -0.56 -1.24
C ALA A 175 -26.95 -0.26 0.14
N ASP A 176 -26.53 -1.05 1.13
CA ASP A 176 -26.75 -0.74 2.54
C ASP A 176 -25.89 0.46 2.99
N GLU A 177 -26.20 1.01 4.16
CA GLU A 177 -25.50 2.20 4.67
C GLU A 177 -24.00 1.98 4.87
N GLY A 178 -23.56 0.77 5.16
CA GLY A 178 -22.14 0.44 5.32
C GLY A 178 -21.38 0.45 4.00
N SER A 179 -22.01 0.01 2.92
CA SER A 179 -21.41 -0.11 1.59
C SER A 179 -21.52 1.18 0.76
N LYS A 180 -22.50 2.04 1.02
CA LYS A 180 -22.73 3.27 0.25
C LYS A 180 -21.49 4.16 0.16
N GLY A 181 -20.81 4.39 1.29
CA GLY A 181 -19.64 5.25 1.35
C GLY A 181 -18.50 4.75 0.45
N PHE A 182 -18.31 3.45 0.38
CA PHE A 182 -17.30 2.82 -0.48
C PHE A 182 -17.62 3.02 -1.96
N ILE A 183 -18.89 2.77 -2.34
CA ILE A 183 -19.35 2.96 -3.74
C ILE A 183 -19.26 4.43 -4.15
N GLN A 184 -19.69 5.35 -3.30
CA GLN A 184 -19.58 6.79 -3.54
C GLN A 184 -18.12 7.23 -3.67
N GLY A 185 -17.24 6.69 -2.82
CA GLY A 185 -15.79 6.92 -2.89
C GLY A 185 -15.25 6.49 -4.26
N ALA A 186 -15.52 5.26 -4.71
CA ALA A 186 -15.10 4.78 -6.02
C ALA A 186 -15.62 5.67 -7.15
N GLN A 187 -16.92 6.02 -7.14
CA GLN A 187 -17.53 6.88 -8.15
C GLN A 187 -16.93 8.29 -8.19
N SER A 188 -16.62 8.87 -7.03
CA SER A 188 -16.01 10.20 -6.95
C SER A 188 -14.58 10.23 -7.48
N MET A 189 -13.83 9.14 -7.28
CA MET A 189 -12.43 9.04 -7.71
C MET A 189 -12.30 8.65 -9.20
N LEU A 190 -13.09 7.71 -9.67
CA LEU A 190 -13.05 7.26 -11.08
C LEU A 190 -13.82 8.18 -12.02
N GLY A 191 -14.88 8.85 -11.54
CA GLY A 191 -15.76 9.72 -12.36
C GLY A 191 -15.01 10.72 -13.22
N PRO A 192 -14.05 11.49 -12.73
CA PRO A 192 -13.23 12.42 -13.50
C PRO A 192 -12.47 11.73 -14.66
N TYR A 193 -11.95 10.51 -14.45
CA TYR A 193 -11.26 9.75 -15.51
C TYR A 193 -12.21 9.20 -16.55
N VAL A 194 -13.42 8.77 -16.16
CA VAL A 194 -14.48 8.36 -17.09
C VAL A 194 -14.88 9.53 -17.96
N GLN A 195 -15.12 10.71 -17.37
CA GLN A 195 -15.50 11.94 -18.09
C GLN A 195 -14.39 12.40 -19.06
N ALA A 196 -13.14 12.26 -18.67
CA ALA A 196 -11.98 12.61 -19.50
C ALA A 196 -11.67 11.54 -20.57
N GLY A 197 -12.41 10.42 -20.64
CA GLY A 197 -12.13 9.30 -21.55
C GLY A 197 -10.83 8.55 -21.25
N LYS A 198 -10.31 8.69 -20.03
CA LYS A 198 -9.04 8.11 -19.55
C LYS A 198 -9.23 6.85 -18.70
N PHE A 199 -10.44 6.42 -18.44
CA PHE A 199 -10.73 5.13 -17.82
C PHE A 199 -10.99 4.08 -18.91
N LYS A 200 -10.19 3.00 -18.92
CA LYS A 200 -10.22 1.93 -19.93
C LYS A 200 -10.22 0.57 -19.23
N PRO A 201 -11.38 0.03 -18.85
CA PRO A 201 -11.45 -1.28 -18.23
C PRO A 201 -10.96 -2.39 -19.15
N PHE A 202 -10.49 -3.49 -18.56
CA PHE A 202 -10.12 -4.74 -19.24
C PHE A 202 -11.00 -5.89 -18.74
N ASP A 203 -10.95 -7.04 -19.39
CA ASP A 203 -11.75 -8.21 -19.07
C ASP A 203 -10.82 -9.39 -18.72
N GLY A 204 -10.79 -9.77 -17.45
CA GLY A 204 -10.04 -10.90 -16.93
C GLY A 204 -8.53 -10.86 -17.18
N ASP A 205 -7.96 -12.03 -17.46
CA ASP A 205 -6.52 -12.17 -17.69
C ASP A 205 -6.07 -11.45 -18.96
N THR A 206 -5.28 -10.38 -18.82
CA THR A 206 -4.92 -9.48 -19.91
C THR A 206 -3.48 -8.99 -19.76
N GLU A 207 -2.70 -9.03 -20.84
CA GLU A 207 -1.44 -8.30 -20.89
C GLU A 207 -1.73 -6.82 -21.18
N LEU A 208 -1.29 -5.94 -20.28
CA LEU A 208 -1.60 -4.51 -20.34
C LEU A 208 -0.47 -3.71 -20.99
N VAL A 209 0.77 -3.96 -20.57
CA VAL A 209 1.99 -3.49 -21.23
C VAL A 209 3.01 -4.63 -21.21
N PRO A 210 4.03 -4.63 -22.08
CA PRO A 210 5.06 -5.67 -22.07
C PRO A 210 5.66 -5.88 -20.68
N GLY A 211 5.59 -7.11 -20.19
CA GLY A 211 6.08 -7.50 -18.86
C GLY A 211 5.14 -7.19 -17.69
N VAL A 212 3.95 -6.61 -17.91
CA VAL A 212 2.94 -6.42 -16.86
C VAL A 212 1.59 -6.97 -17.30
N ARG A 213 1.09 -7.97 -16.58
CA ARG A 213 -0.12 -8.71 -16.89
C ARG A 213 -1.10 -8.70 -15.72
N ALA A 214 -2.38 -8.45 -16.00
CA ALA A 214 -3.48 -8.65 -15.07
C ALA A 214 -3.86 -10.12 -15.01
N HIS A 215 -4.16 -10.62 -13.79
CA HIS A 215 -4.76 -11.93 -13.55
C HIS A 215 -5.96 -11.81 -12.65
N ALA A 216 -7.07 -12.38 -13.06
CA ALA A 216 -8.30 -12.41 -12.29
C ALA A 216 -8.11 -13.17 -10.96
N ALA A 217 -8.48 -12.52 -9.86
CA ALA A 217 -8.45 -13.09 -8.51
C ALA A 217 -9.73 -12.74 -7.74
N TYR A 218 -10.86 -12.99 -8.39
CA TYR A 218 -12.19 -12.58 -7.94
C TYR A 218 -12.57 -13.16 -6.58
N GLY A 219 -13.30 -12.38 -5.79
CA GLY A 219 -13.85 -12.79 -4.49
C GLY A 219 -13.76 -11.71 -3.44
N HIS A 220 -12.61 -11.05 -3.26
CA HIS A 220 -12.52 -9.88 -2.39
C HIS A 220 -13.45 -8.78 -2.90
N THR A 221 -13.35 -8.44 -4.17
CA THR A 221 -14.40 -7.74 -4.93
C THR A 221 -14.79 -8.55 -6.17
N PRO A 222 -15.89 -8.20 -6.86
CA PRO A 222 -16.31 -8.91 -8.07
C PRO A 222 -15.24 -8.98 -9.17
N GLY A 223 -14.38 -7.96 -9.27
CA GLY A 223 -13.32 -7.85 -10.26
C GLY A 223 -11.91 -7.76 -9.70
N HIS A 224 -11.69 -8.18 -8.44
CA HIS A 224 -10.36 -8.13 -7.83
C HIS A 224 -9.32 -8.80 -8.72
N THR A 225 -8.20 -8.10 -8.93
CA THR A 225 -7.14 -8.44 -9.88
C THR A 225 -5.79 -8.41 -9.17
N ILE A 226 -4.93 -9.36 -9.48
CA ILE A 226 -3.50 -9.34 -9.13
C ILE A 226 -2.68 -9.00 -10.38
N TYR A 227 -1.53 -8.36 -10.20
CA TYR A 227 -0.67 -7.99 -11.32
C TYR A 227 0.65 -8.75 -11.28
N LEU A 228 0.93 -9.44 -12.37
CA LEU A 228 2.20 -10.13 -12.61
C LEU A 228 3.14 -9.16 -13.32
N VAL A 229 4.32 -8.95 -12.74
CA VAL A 229 5.42 -8.16 -13.30
C VAL A 229 6.60 -9.10 -13.57
N GLU A 230 7.07 -9.13 -14.80
CA GLU A 230 8.18 -10.02 -15.21
C GLU A 230 9.23 -9.25 -16.01
N SER A 231 10.49 -9.43 -15.65
CA SER A 231 11.66 -8.88 -16.36
C SER A 231 12.86 -9.79 -16.18
N ASN A 232 13.54 -10.15 -17.28
CA ASN A 232 14.76 -10.99 -17.28
C ASN A 232 14.64 -12.26 -16.42
N GLY A 233 13.51 -12.96 -16.52
CA GLY A 233 13.26 -14.19 -15.77
C GLY A 233 12.97 -14.00 -14.27
N GLN A 234 12.99 -12.77 -13.78
CA GLN A 234 12.53 -12.43 -12.44
C GLN A 234 11.05 -12.08 -12.45
N LYS A 235 10.34 -12.47 -11.39
CA LYS A 235 8.90 -12.35 -11.27
C LYS A 235 8.50 -11.73 -9.94
N LEU A 236 7.56 -10.77 -9.99
CA LEU A 236 6.86 -10.19 -8.85
C LEU A 236 5.35 -10.29 -9.10
N VAL A 237 4.59 -10.71 -8.09
CA VAL A 237 3.13 -10.68 -8.15
C VAL A 237 2.61 -9.71 -7.09
N LEU A 238 1.91 -8.67 -7.55
CA LEU A 238 1.25 -7.68 -6.71
C LEU A 238 -0.17 -8.17 -6.41
N TRP A 239 -0.46 -8.42 -5.14
CA TRP A 239 -1.62 -9.19 -4.71
C TRP A 239 -2.87 -8.37 -4.41
N GLY A 240 -2.75 -7.03 -4.30
CA GLY A 240 -3.85 -6.24 -3.75
C GLY A 240 -4.29 -6.81 -2.40
N ASP A 241 -5.57 -7.14 -2.28
CA ASP A 241 -6.22 -7.57 -1.05
C ASP A 241 -6.50 -9.07 -0.97
N LEU A 242 -5.60 -9.89 -1.53
CA LEU A 242 -5.64 -11.33 -1.25
C LEU A 242 -5.49 -11.64 0.24
N MET A 243 -4.89 -10.72 1.02
CA MET A 243 -4.71 -10.87 2.45
C MET A 243 -4.55 -9.50 3.13
N HIS A 244 -4.91 -9.44 4.44
CA HIS A 244 -4.88 -8.22 5.25
C HIS A 244 -4.05 -8.37 6.53
N VAL A 245 -4.03 -9.55 7.15
CA VAL A 245 -3.40 -9.78 8.45
C VAL A 245 -2.41 -10.93 8.37
N ALA A 246 -1.13 -10.59 8.21
CA ALA A 246 -0.04 -11.56 8.03
C ALA A 246 0.01 -12.62 9.14
N ALA A 247 -0.09 -12.19 10.41
CA ALA A 247 0.01 -13.06 11.59
C ALA A 247 -1.07 -14.13 11.67
N LEU A 248 -2.19 -13.95 10.96
CA LEU A 248 -3.33 -14.88 10.95
C LEU A 248 -3.42 -15.63 9.61
N GLN A 249 -3.38 -14.89 8.49
CA GLN A 249 -3.72 -15.45 7.19
C GLN A 249 -2.57 -16.21 6.51
N PHE A 250 -1.31 -15.95 6.88
CA PHE A 250 -0.22 -16.83 6.43
C PHE A 250 -0.25 -18.18 7.13
N PRO A 251 -0.33 -18.28 8.48
CA PRO A 251 -0.47 -19.58 9.14
C PRO A 251 -1.76 -20.31 8.79
N ASP A 252 -2.86 -19.60 8.56
CA ASP A 252 -4.16 -20.17 8.18
C ASP A 252 -4.83 -19.36 7.05
N PRO A 253 -4.58 -19.71 5.78
CA PRO A 253 -5.18 -19.02 4.63
C PRO A 253 -6.70 -19.17 4.52
N SER A 254 -7.34 -19.96 5.39
CA SER A 254 -8.80 -20.11 5.42
C SER A 254 -9.51 -18.97 6.14
N ILE A 255 -8.78 -18.18 6.94
CA ILE A 255 -9.31 -17.00 7.62
C ILE A 255 -9.65 -15.92 6.59
N THR A 256 -10.91 -15.44 6.61
CA THR A 256 -11.45 -14.43 5.69
C THR A 256 -11.73 -13.12 6.42
N ILE A 257 -12.17 -12.10 5.70
CA ILE A 257 -12.46 -10.78 6.28
C ILE A 257 -13.82 -10.28 5.81
N LYS A 258 -14.48 -9.45 6.60
CA LYS A 258 -15.81 -8.90 6.28
C LYS A 258 -15.85 -8.01 5.05
N PHE A 259 -14.69 -7.61 4.54
CA PHE A 259 -14.57 -6.83 3.30
C PHE A 259 -14.73 -7.68 2.03
N ASP A 260 -14.61 -9.03 2.15
CA ASP A 260 -14.77 -9.93 1.02
C ASP A 260 -16.22 -9.96 0.52
N SER A 261 -16.45 -9.63 -0.75
CA SER A 261 -17.77 -9.76 -1.41
C SER A 261 -18.21 -11.23 -1.53
N ASP A 262 -17.26 -12.15 -1.76
CA ASP A 262 -17.42 -13.59 -1.71
C ASP A 262 -16.22 -14.20 -0.97
N SER A 263 -16.39 -14.39 0.34
CA SER A 263 -15.32 -14.92 1.21
C SER A 263 -14.84 -16.31 0.78
N LYS A 264 -15.69 -17.15 0.18
CA LYS A 264 -15.31 -18.48 -0.29
C LYS A 264 -14.40 -18.40 -1.52
N ALA A 265 -14.75 -17.56 -2.46
CA ALA A 265 -13.94 -17.29 -3.65
C ALA A 265 -12.61 -16.61 -3.26
N ALA A 266 -12.64 -15.56 -2.43
CA ALA A 266 -11.45 -14.87 -1.93
C ALA A 266 -10.48 -15.83 -1.22
N MET A 267 -10.98 -16.70 -0.35
CA MET A 267 -10.19 -17.75 0.30
C MET A 267 -9.54 -18.70 -0.72
N ALA A 268 -10.27 -19.10 -1.75
CA ALA A 268 -9.75 -20.01 -2.77
C ALA A 268 -8.61 -19.35 -3.56
N GLN A 269 -8.75 -18.09 -3.94
CA GLN A 269 -7.71 -17.30 -4.61
C GLN A 269 -6.49 -17.12 -3.73
N ARG A 270 -6.68 -16.77 -2.45
CA ARG A 270 -5.58 -16.65 -1.46
C ARG A 270 -4.79 -17.93 -1.32
N LYS A 271 -5.47 -19.09 -1.13
CA LYS A 271 -4.81 -20.40 -1.03
C LYS A 271 -4.01 -20.72 -2.26
N LYS A 272 -4.57 -20.45 -3.45
CA LYS A 272 -3.88 -20.67 -4.72
C LYS A 272 -2.65 -19.77 -4.83
N ALA A 273 -2.78 -18.47 -4.60
CA ALA A 273 -1.70 -17.50 -4.72
C ALA A 273 -0.54 -17.79 -3.75
N PHE A 274 -0.86 -18.18 -2.50
CA PHE A 274 0.17 -18.54 -1.51
C PHE A 274 0.91 -19.83 -1.91
N ALA A 275 0.18 -20.85 -2.39
CA ALA A 275 0.80 -22.09 -2.86
C ALA A 275 1.71 -21.85 -4.08
N ASP A 276 1.24 -21.06 -5.04
CA ASP A 276 2.00 -20.72 -6.25
C ASP A 276 3.26 -19.91 -5.90
N ALA A 277 3.14 -18.92 -5.00
CA ALA A 277 4.28 -18.10 -4.56
C ALA A 277 5.34 -18.92 -3.81
N ALA A 278 4.90 -19.77 -2.87
CA ALA A 278 5.81 -20.62 -2.11
C ALA A 278 6.51 -21.66 -3.00
N LYS A 279 5.79 -22.22 -3.99
CA LYS A 279 6.36 -23.17 -4.96
C LYS A 279 7.30 -22.48 -5.95
N GLY A 280 6.91 -21.30 -6.42
CA GLY A 280 7.66 -20.56 -7.45
C GLY A 280 8.85 -19.78 -6.92
N GLY A 281 8.88 -19.46 -5.61
CA GLY A 281 9.94 -18.68 -4.97
C GLY A 281 10.09 -17.25 -5.50
N TYR A 282 9.06 -16.73 -6.19
CA TYR A 282 9.08 -15.39 -6.75
C TYR A 282 8.71 -14.32 -5.71
N TRP A 283 8.96 -13.05 -6.04
CA TRP A 283 8.59 -11.92 -5.21
C TRP A 283 7.08 -11.75 -5.13
N VAL A 284 6.60 -11.36 -3.96
CA VAL A 284 5.22 -10.92 -3.76
C VAL A 284 5.20 -9.52 -3.18
N GLY A 285 4.17 -8.75 -3.55
CA GLY A 285 3.85 -7.46 -2.96
C GLY A 285 2.38 -7.41 -2.59
N ALA A 286 2.04 -6.85 -1.42
CA ALA A 286 0.65 -6.76 -0.98
C ALA A 286 0.35 -5.41 -0.32
N ALA A 287 -0.88 -4.95 -0.50
CA ALA A 287 -1.34 -3.65 -0.04
C ALA A 287 -1.28 -3.52 1.48
N HIS A 288 -1.63 -4.58 2.22
CA HIS A 288 -1.77 -4.54 3.68
C HIS A 288 -0.67 -5.27 4.46
N LEU A 289 0.39 -5.72 3.79
CA LEU A 289 1.61 -6.15 4.50
C LEU A 289 2.34 -4.94 5.08
N PRO A 290 3.04 -5.10 6.24
CA PRO A 290 3.90 -4.04 6.77
C PRO A 290 4.83 -3.49 5.68
N PHE A 291 4.91 -2.16 5.57
CA PHE A 291 5.76 -1.50 4.57
C PHE A 291 7.19 -2.05 4.59
N PRO A 292 7.83 -2.33 3.43
CA PRO A 292 7.41 -2.00 2.06
C PRO A 292 6.45 -2.99 1.41
N GLY A 293 5.93 -3.98 2.13
CA GLY A 293 4.95 -4.93 1.62
C GLY A 293 5.51 -5.98 0.65
N LEU A 294 6.84 -6.04 0.47
CA LEU A 294 7.54 -6.88 -0.49
C LEU A 294 8.28 -8.03 0.21
N GLY A 295 8.30 -9.22 -0.38
CA GLY A 295 9.01 -10.36 0.17
C GLY A 295 8.77 -11.66 -0.59
N HIS A 296 9.11 -12.78 0.06
CA HIS A 296 8.90 -14.14 -0.46
C HIS A 296 8.06 -14.96 0.50
N LEU A 297 7.32 -15.92 -0.03
CA LEU A 297 6.65 -16.95 0.77
C LEU A 297 7.41 -18.27 0.73
N LYS A 298 7.35 -18.98 1.85
CA LYS A 298 7.77 -20.38 1.96
C LYS A 298 6.68 -21.17 2.68
N ALA A 299 6.41 -22.38 2.24
CA ALA A 299 5.52 -23.28 2.95
C ALA A 299 6.11 -23.62 4.33
N GLU A 300 5.31 -23.52 5.40
CA GLU A 300 5.69 -23.82 6.77
C GLU A 300 4.54 -24.50 7.51
N GLY A 301 4.76 -25.73 7.94
CA GLY A 301 3.72 -26.53 8.60
C GLY A 301 2.48 -26.70 7.70
N LYS A 302 1.32 -26.22 8.18
CA LYS A 302 0.06 -26.21 7.42
C LYS A 302 -0.22 -24.89 6.69
N GLY A 303 0.63 -23.91 6.87
CA GLY A 303 0.50 -22.57 6.31
C GLY A 303 1.79 -22.12 5.64
N TYR A 304 2.12 -20.83 5.83
CA TYR A 304 3.24 -20.17 5.15
C TYR A 304 3.97 -19.23 6.10
N ALA A 305 5.26 -19.03 5.85
CA ALA A 305 6.08 -17.98 6.43
C ALA A 305 6.39 -16.94 5.36
N PHE A 306 6.35 -15.66 5.76
CA PHE A 306 6.71 -14.53 4.91
C PHE A 306 8.10 -14.02 5.29
N PHE A 307 8.95 -13.85 4.29
CA PHE A 307 10.31 -13.34 4.41
C PHE A 307 10.36 -11.98 3.74
N PRO A 308 10.36 -10.89 4.51
CA PRO A 308 10.36 -9.54 3.93
C PRO A 308 11.66 -9.26 3.19
N VAL A 309 11.59 -8.35 2.22
CA VAL A 309 12.74 -7.85 1.48
C VAL A 309 13.77 -7.22 2.42
N ASN A 310 15.06 -7.49 2.20
CA ASN A 310 16.14 -6.79 2.86
C ASN A 310 16.39 -5.43 2.18
N TYR A 311 16.73 -4.42 2.99
CA TYR A 311 17.25 -3.18 2.42
C TYR A 311 18.58 -3.45 1.69
N SER A 312 18.67 -3.04 0.44
CA SER A 312 19.88 -3.09 -0.35
C SER A 312 20.08 -1.80 -1.14
N VAL A 313 21.32 -1.40 -1.36
CA VAL A 313 21.66 -0.27 -2.19
C VAL A 313 21.61 -0.70 -3.66
N ILE A 314 20.84 0.02 -4.48
CA ILE A 314 20.91 -0.14 -5.93
C ILE A 314 22.29 0.41 -6.36
N ARG A 315 23.12 -0.47 -6.87
CA ARG A 315 24.43 -0.07 -7.41
C ARG A 315 24.21 0.46 -8.82
N ALA A 316 24.75 1.66 -9.11
CA ALA A 316 24.88 2.08 -10.49
C ALA A 316 25.78 1.04 -11.21
N GLU A 317 25.37 0.62 -12.40
CA GLU A 317 26.28 -0.15 -13.24
C GLU A 317 27.52 0.68 -13.54
N PRO A 318 28.72 0.05 -13.56
CA PRO A 318 29.99 0.78 -13.77
C PRO A 318 30.08 1.38 -15.16
#